data_413f22d49258296f36be0822816adcd3
#
_entry.id   413f22d49258296f36be0822816adcd3
#
_cell.length_a   1.000
_cell.length_b   1.000
_cell.length_c   1.000
_cell.angle_alpha   90.00
_cell.angle_beta   90.00
_cell.angle_gamma   90.00
#
_symmetry.space_group_name_H-M   'P 1'
#
loop_
_entity.id
_entity.type
_entity.pdbx_description
1 polymer ?
#
loop_
_entity_poly.entity_id
_entity_poly.type
_entity_poly.pdbx_seq_one_letter_code
_entity_poly.pdbx_strand_id
1 'polypeptide(L)'
;MTKHIVYGNGESRQLLDHSDWVTTWGCNAIYRDFSVDNLVSVDYNMQQEIYESGYVMKHKCWFSDWEVLPAEFDPHTLLIDNDGPVYETAKLNRKSCVVQGKDKSMVEKKIEEILIYNPQLDPKDFTKKAMFNVGMYITWVDEYNDKVINIDYPRGWSAGNTALYLACKNGAEEVYMCGFDGSNYAEPINNIYKGSENYLPADSRGYNTINWDNQFKLVQRDFPNVKFFKVGTDLTYEELKNNIR
;
A
#
# COMPACT_ATOMS: atom_id res chain seq x y z
N MET A 1 -21.72 -15.34 11.12
CA MET A 1 -20.87 -15.19 9.93
C MET A 1 -20.19 -13.85 9.98
N THR A 2 -18.86 -13.86 9.93
CA THR A 2 -18.05 -12.63 9.98
C THR A 2 -17.96 -12.06 8.59
N LYS A 3 -18.54 -10.85 8.39
CA LYS A 3 -18.61 -10.19 7.08
C LYS A 3 -17.58 -9.08 6.97
N HIS A 4 -16.84 -9.09 5.87
CA HIS A 4 -15.87 -8.05 5.56
C HIS A 4 -16.21 -7.39 4.21
N ILE A 5 -16.05 -6.08 4.11
CA ILE A 5 -16.10 -5.35 2.85
C ILE A 5 -14.67 -4.95 2.49
N VAL A 6 -14.27 -5.21 1.27
CA VAL A 6 -12.98 -4.76 0.73
C VAL A 6 -13.23 -3.78 -0.41
N TYR A 7 -12.77 -2.55 -0.22
CA TYR A 7 -12.90 -1.47 -1.19
C TYR A 7 -11.63 -1.39 -2.06
N GLY A 8 -11.76 -1.72 -3.33
CA GLY A 8 -10.80 -1.36 -4.38
C GLY A 8 -10.98 0.09 -4.83
N ASN A 9 -10.22 0.50 -5.85
CA ASN A 9 -10.25 1.87 -6.37
C ASN A 9 -10.89 1.99 -7.77
N GLY A 10 -11.59 0.96 -8.22
CA GLY A 10 -12.34 1.00 -9.48
C GLY A 10 -13.53 1.97 -9.43
N GLU A 11 -13.89 2.52 -10.58
CA GLU A 11 -14.91 3.59 -10.71
C GLU A 11 -16.32 3.14 -10.32
N SER A 12 -16.60 1.83 -10.30
CA SER A 12 -17.88 1.29 -9.82
C SER A 12 -18.03 1.33 -8.30
N ARG A 13 -16.97 1.68 -7.55
CA ARG A 13 -17.00 1.70 -6.09
C ARG A 13 -18.05 2.66 -5.56
N GLN A 14 -18.93 2.16 -4.68
CA GLN A 14 -19.78 2.98 -3.84
C GLN A 14 -19.40 2.75 -2.37
N LEU A 15 -19.27 3.82 -1.62
CA LEU A 15 -19.04 3.77 -0.18
C LEU A 15 -20.38 3.58 0.52
N LEU A 16 -20.41 2.68 1.50
CA LEU A 16 -21.64 2.30 2.19
C LEU A 16 -21.51 2.55 3.69
N ASP A 17 -22.57 3.11 4.26
CA ASP A 17 -22.75 3.07 5.70
C ASP A 17 -23.03 1.61 6.11
N HIS A 18 -22.32 1.16 7.11
CA HIS A 18 -22.42 -0.21 7.61
C HIS A 18 -22.56 -0.24 9.14
N SER A 19 -23.04 -1.35 9.65
CA SER A 19 -23.08 -1.59 11.09
C SER A 19 -21.72 -2.01 11.67
N ASP A 20 -21.52 -1.81 12.97
CA ASP A 20 -20.26 -2.10 13.68
C ASP A 20 -19.81 -3.58 13.62
N TRP A 21 -20.69 -4.48 13.19
CA TRP A 21 -20.35 -5.90 13.03
C TRP A 21 -19.73 -6.26 11.67
N VAL A 22 -19.62 -5.27 10.76
CA VAL A 22 -18.97 -5.42 9.45
C VAL A 22 -17.59 -4.78 9.51
N THR A 23 -16.55 -5.52 9.18
CA THR A 23 -15.19 -4.99 9.12
C THR A 23 -14.88 -4.48 7.72
N THR A 24 -14.37 -3.26 7.63
CA THR A 24 -14.01 -2.62 6.36
C THR A 24 -12.52 -2.62 6.12
N TRP A 25 -12.17 -2.89 4.86
CA TRP A 25 -10.81 -2.83 4.33
C TRP A 25 -10.79 -1.89 3.14
N GLY A 26 -9.74 -1.12 3.00
CA GLY A 26 -9.57 -0.22 1.87
C GLY A 26 -8.15 -0.19 1.36
N CYS A 27 -7.96 0.35 0.17
CA CYS A 27 -6.69 0.34 -0.54
C CYS A 27 -6.20 1.74 -0.82
N ASN A 28 -4.92 1.97 -0.57
CA ASN A 28 -4.20 3.18 -1.00
C ASN A 28 -4.94 4.49 -0.62
N ALA A 29 -5.38 5.29 -1.60
CA ALA A 29 -5.91 6.63 -1.38
C ALA A 29 -7.37 6.69 -0.88
N ILE A 30 -8.04 5.58 -0.57
CA ILE A 30 -9.42 5.61 -0.08
C ILE A 30 -9.57 6.48 1.19
N TYR A 31 -8.51 6.61 1.98
CA TYR A 31 -8.49 7.44 3.18
C TYR A 31 -8.80 8.91 2.91
N ARG A 32 -8.63 9.38 1.67
CA ARG A 32 -8.95 10.74 1.24
C ARG A 32 -10.46 11.00 1.23
N ASP A 33 -11.26 9.94 1.03
CA ASP A 33 -12.71 10.00 0.87
C ASP A 33 -13.45 9.40 2.06
N PHE A 34 -12.87 8.34 2.65
CA PHE A 34 -13.61 7.50 3.60
C PHE A 34 -12.66 6.81 4.58
N SER A 35 -13.05 6.73 5.84
CA SER A 35 -12.32 5.99 6.85
C SER A 35 -12.72 4.53 6.84
N VAL A 36 -11.74 3.64 6.85
CA VAL A 36 -11.91 2.20 6.94
C VAL A 36 -11.25 1.66 8.21
N ASP A 37 -11.69 0.50 8.70
CA ASP A 37 -11.08 -0.13 9.87
C ASP A 37 -9.65 -0.56 9.61
N ASN A 38 -9.34 -0.96 8.36
CA ASN A 38 -8.03 -1.42 7.95
C ASN A 38 -7.67 -0.83 6.57
N LEU A 39 -6.66 0.00 6.52
CA LEU A 39 -6.12 0.56 5.27
C LEU A 39 -4.90 -0.22 4.83
N VAL A 40 -4.87 -0.68 3.59
CA VAL A 40 -3.75 -1.44 3.00
C VAL A 40 -3.04 -0.60 1.95
N SER A 41 -1.74 -0.47 2.05
CA SER A 41 -0.92 0.15 1.01
C SER A 41 0.37 -0.64 0.78
N VAL A 42 0.65 -0.92 -0.49
CA VAL A 42 1.86 -1.64 -0.92
C VAL A 42 2.83 -0.76 -1.72
N ASP A 43 2.40 0.43 -2.07
CA ASP A 43 3.18 1.42 -2.84
C ASP A 43 3.82 2.41 -1.88
N TYR A 44 5.16 2.56 -1.93
CA TYR A 44 5.92 3.34 -0.95
C TYR A 44 5.58 4.83 -0.95
N ASN A 45 5.37 5.43 -2.12
CA ASN A 45 4.92 6.83 -2.21
C ASN A 45 3.57 7.03 -1.53
N MET A 46 2.66 6.07 -1.68
CA MET A 46 1.36 6.10 -1.05
C MET A 46 1.45 5.87 0.46
N GLN A 47 2.33 5.00 0.91
CA GLN A 47 2.59 4.78 2.35
C GLN A 47 3.07 6.09 3.00
N GLN A 48 4.01 6.79 2.36
CA GLN A 48 4.48 8.08 2.83
C GLN A 48 3.37 9.12 2.86
N GLU A 49 2.57 9.22 1.80
CA GLU A 49 1.42 10.14 1.76
C GLU A 49 0.43 9.88 2.90
N ILE A 50 0.07 8.60 3.12
CA ILE A 50 -0.83 8.20 4.21
C ILE A 50 -0.23 8.57 5.57
N TYR A 51 1.08 8.37 5.75
CA TYR A 51 1.77 8.72 6.98
C TYR A 51 1.75 10.25 7.21
N GLU A 52 2.17 11.03 6.21
CA GLU A 52 2.23 12.50 6.28
C GLU A 52 0.84 13.15 6.47
N SER A 53 -0.22 12.49 6.00
CA SER A 53 -1.60 12.95 6.22
C SER A 53 -2.06 12.85 7.69
N GLY A 54 -1.31 12.12 8.52
CA GLY A 54 -1.68 11.82 9.90
C GLY A 54 -2.78 10.75 10.05
N TYR A 55 -3.21 10.12 8.96
CA TYR A 55 -4.23 9.05 9.01
C TYR A 55 -3.80 7.88 9.90
N VAL A 56 -2.52 7.49 9.84
CA VAL A 56 -1.93 6.42 10.65
C VAL A 56 -2.04 6.67 12.15
N MET A 57 -2.17 7.92 12.59
CA MET A 57 -2.29 8.24 14.02
C MET A 57 -3.63 7.81 14.63
N LYS A 58 -4.65 7.66 13.77
CA LYS A 58 -6.03 7.37 14.20
C LYS A 58 -6.53 6.01 13.71
N HIS A 59 -5.99 5.52 12.61
CA HIS A 59 -6.51 4.36 11.90
C HIS A 59 -5.44 3.29 11.71
N LYS A 60 -5.85 2.04 11.71
CA LYS A 60 -4.98 0.89 11.50
C LYS A 60 -4.58 0.81 10.03
N CYS A 61 -3.27 0.79 9.78
CA CYS A 61 -2.69 0.71 8.45
C CYS A 61 -1.81 -0.54 8.31
N TRP A 62 -1.85 -1.15 7.12
CA TRP A 62 -1.06 -2.31 6.75
C TRP A 62 -0.15 -1.90 5.58
N PHE A 63 1.16 -1.83 5.83
CA PHE A 63 2.13 -1.40 4.85
C PHE A 63 3.10 -2.52 4.52
N SER A 64 3.42 -2.68 3.24
CA SER A 64 4.46 -3.61 2.82
C SER A 64 5.85 -3.04 3.10
N ASP A 65 6.77 -3.91 3.49
CA ASP A 65 8.18 -3.58 3.73
C ASP A 65 8.40 -2.41 4.71
N TRP A 66 7.49 -2.28 5.69
CA TRP A 66 7.53 -1.25 6.72
C TRP A 66 8.41 -1.69 7.88
N GLU A 67 9.68 -1.30 7.85
CA GLU A 67 10.67 -1.71 8.85
C GLU A 67 11.48 -0.52 9.36
N VAL A 68 11.90 -0.62 10.61
CA VAL A 68 12.78 0.37 11.22
C VAL A 68 14.19 0.17 10.68
N LEU A 69 14.82 1.26 10.21
CA LEU A 69 16.23 1.23 9.86
C LEU A 69 17.07 0.93 11.12
N PRO A 70 18.02 0.01 11.05
CA PRO A 70 18.99 -0.19 12.13
C PRO A 70 19.74 1.11 12.46
N ALA A 71 20.02 1.34 13.75
CA ALA A 71 20.72 2.55 14.18
C ALA A 71 22.13 2.70 13.58
N GLU A 72 22.77 1.57 13.27
CA GLU A 72 24.06 1.48 12.61
C GLU A 72 24.00 1.68 11.09
N PHE A 73 22.81 1.86 10.53
CA PHE A 73 22.64 2.09 9.11
C PHE A 73 23.30 3.41 8.70
N ASP A 74 24.30 3.32 7.83
CA ASP A 74 24.95 4.47 7.23
C ASP A 74 24.48 4.64 5.77
N PRO A 75 23.63 5.64 5.47
CA PRO A 75 23.19 5.91 4.11
C PRO A 75 24.35 6.17 3.15
N HIS A 76 25.49 6.67 3.66
CA HIS A 76 26.68 6.96 2.86
C HIS A 76 27.30 5.69 2.30
N THR A 77 27.36 4.62 3.09
CA THR A 77 27.91 3.33 2.66
C THR A 77 27.11 2.70 1.53
N LEU A 78 25.80 2.92 1.50
CA LEU A 78 24.92 2.39 0.45
C LEU A 78 25.09 3.06 -0.91
N LEU A 79 25.57 4.30 -0.94
CA LEU A 79 25.62 5.11 -2.16
C LEU A 79 26.98 5.08 -2.84
N ILE A 80 28.05 4.70 -2.13
CA ILE A 80 29.43 4.74 -2.62
C ILE A 80 29.89 3.39 -3.16
N ASP A 81 29.33 2.30 -2.65
CA ASP A 81 29.76 0.97 -3.03
C ASP A 81 28.81 0.36 -4.07
N ASN A 82 29.22 0.35 -5.34
CA ASN A 82 28.47 -0.31 -6.41
C ASN A 82 28.34 -1.83 -6.22
N ASP A 83 29.19 -2.43 -5.39
CA ASP A 83 29.12 -3.84 -5.01
C ASP A 83 28.21 -4.07 -3.80
N GLY A 84 27.67 -2.99 -3.25
CA GLY A 84 26.79 -2.94 -2.10
C GLY A 84 27.51 -3.25 -0.79
N PRO A 85 27.20 -2.55 0.30
CA PRO A 85 27.69 -2.97 1.58
C PRO A 85 27.16 -4.38 1.83
N VAL A 86 27.96 -5.17 2.49
CA VAL A 86 27.61 -6.50 2.99
C VAL A 86 26.66 -6.36 4.21
N TYR A 87 25.68 -5.48 4.11
CA TYR A 87 24.48 -5.66 4.88
C TYR A 87 23.81 -6.89 4.30
N GLU A 88 23.43 -7.82 5.16
CA GLU A 88 22.71 -9.01 4.76
C GLU A 88 21.77 -8.67 3.62
N THR A 89 22.16 -9.02 2.42
CA THR A 89 21.55 -8.63 1.13
C THR A 89 20.03 -8.86 1.13
N ALA A 90 19.55 -9.71 2.00
CA ALA A 90 18.13 -9.97 2.22
C ALA A 90 17.36 -8.79 2.85
N LYS A 91 18.02 -7.94 3.68
CA LYS A 91 17.37 -6.76 4.28
C LYS A 91 17.42 -5.54 3.35
N LEU A 92 18.45 -5.44 2.52
CA LEU A 92 18.62 -4.34 1.56
C LEU A 92 17.77 -4.48 0.30
N ASN A 93 17.29 -5.66 -0.03
CA ASN A 93 16.29 -5.86 -1.08
C ASN A 93 14.90 -5.36 -0.68
N ARG A 94 14.74 -4.83 0.53
CA ARG A 94 13.50 -4.22 1.00
C ARG A 94 13.50 -2.75 0.61
N LYS A 95 12.45 -2.35 -0.05
CA LYS A 95 12.32 -1.03 -0.68
C LYS A 95 11.73 0.06 0.20
N SER A 96 11.27 -0.28 1.40
CA SER A 96 10.72 0.70 2.32
C SER A 96 11.31 0.52 3.71
N CYS A 97 11.77 1.61 4.28
CA CYS A 97 12.32 1.63 5.63
C CYS A 97 11.69 2.78 6.39
N VAL A 98 11.30 2.52 7.63
CA VAL A 98 10.89 3.55 8.55
C VAL A 98 12.13 4.06 9.26
N VAL A 99 12.45 5.32 9.06
CA VAL A 99 13.46 5.99 9.86
C VAL A 99 12.77 6.55 11.09
N GLN A 100 12.97 5.90 12.22
CA GLN A 100 12.68 6.51 13.49
C GLN A 100 13.80 7.47 13.85
N GLY A 101 13.46 8.66 14.29
CA GLY A 101 14.46 9.48 14.90
C GLY A 101 14.00 10.88 15.19
N LYS A 102 14.30 11.29 16.40
CA LYS A 102 14.25 12.69 16.83
C LYS A 102 15.22 13.59 16.05
N ASP A 103 15.99 13.03 15.14
CA ASP A 103 17.07 13.72 14.44
C ASP A 103 17.02 13.55 12.93
N LYS A 104 15.84 13.86 12.36
CA LYS A 104 15.66 14.02 10.92
C LYS A 104 16.76 14.89 10.30
N SER A 105 17.19 15.94 11.03
CA SER A 105 18.24 16.86 10.59
C SER A 105 19.61 16.20 10.40
N MET A 106 19.97 15.18 11.19
CA MET A 106 21.27 14.49 11.01
C MET A 106 21.28 13.64 9.72
N VAL A 107 20.18 13.00 9.39
CA VAL A 107 20.11 12.19 8.18
C VAL A 107 19.96 13.09 6.96
N GLU A 108 19.19 14.17 7.05
CA GLU A 108 19.12 15.20 6.00
C GLU A 108 20.50 15.80 5.72
N LYS A 109 21.28 16.09 6.77
CA LYS A 109 22.66 16.58 6.62
C LYS A 109 23.57 15.56 5.95
N LYS A 110 23.49 14.27 6.30
CA LYS A 110 24.25 13.21 5.61
C LYS A 110 23.83 13.05 4.15
N ILE A 111 22.54 13.19 3.87
CA ILE A 111 22.02 13.18 2.50
C ILE A 111 22.59 14.35 1.71
N GLU A 112 22.66 15.56 2.29
CA GLU A 112 23.29 16.72 1.66
C GLU A 112 24.78 16.49 1.38
N GLU A 113 25.51 15.89 2.32
CA GLU A 113 26.91 15.52 2.12
C GLU A 113 27.09 14.55 0.94
N ILE A 114 26.22 13.57 0.80
CA ILE A 114 26.24 12.61 -0.32
C ILE A 114 25.95 13.30 -1.65
N LEU A 115 25.01 14.26 -1.68
CA LEU A 115 24.69 15.04 -2.87
C LEU A 115 25.85 15.90 -3.32
N ILE A 116 26.67 16.42 -2.41
CA ILE A 116 27.91 17.16 -2.73
C ILE A 116 28.91 16.23 -3.43
N TYR A 117 29.01 14.99 -3.00
CA TYR A 117 29.88 13.99 -3.62
C TYR A 117 29.36 13.45 -4.97
N ASN A 118 28.06 13.48 -5.19
CA ASN A 118 27.45 13.03 -6.44
C ASN A 118 26.47 14.06 -7.01
N PRO A 119 26.97 15.11 -7.66
CA PRO A 119 26.18 16.24 -8.15
C PRO A 119 25.17 15.86 -9.26
N GLN A 120 25.19 14.63 -9.77
CA GLN A 120 24.20 14.12 -10.73
C GLN A 120 22.90 13.66 -10.08
N LEU A 121 22.87 13.56 -8.75
CA LEU A 121 21.67 13.21 -8.02
C LEU A 121 20.84 14.46 -7.74
N ASP A 122 19.58 14.48 -8.18
CA ASP A 122 18.66 15.57 -7.86
C ASP A 122 18.27 15.47 -6.37
N PRO A 123 18.48 16.54 -5.55
CA PRO A 123 18.07 16.57 -4.15
C PRO A 123 16.58 16.24 -3.92
N LYS A 124 15.72 16.63 -4.87
CA LYS A 124 14.28 16.32 -4.83
C LYS A 124 14.01 14.85 -5.12
N ASP A 125 14.88 14.21 -5.86
CA ASP A 125 14.81 12.79 -6.13
C ASP A 125 15.46 11.97 -5.01
N PHE A 126 16.35 12.58 -4.20
CA PHE A 126 17.10 11.85 -3.18
C PHE A 126 16.20 11.33 -2.05
N THR A 127 15.27 12.12 -1.57
CA THR A 127 14.31 11.68 -0.56
C THR A 127 13.25 10.73 -1.13
N LYS A 128 13.03 10.74 -2.45
CA LYS A 128 12.00 9.92 -3.11
C LYS A 128 12.54 8.95 -4.17
N LYS A 129 13.67 9.21 -4.82
CA LYS A 129 14.14 8.43 -5.99
C LYS A 129 15.62 8.04 -6.00
N ALA A 130 16.52 8.73 -5.34
CA ALA A 130 17.93 8.34 -5.38
C ALA A 130 18.17 7.06 -4.59
N MET A 131 17.39 6.83 -3.57
CA MET A 131 17.28 5.53 -2.90
C MET A 131 16.67 4.47 -3.82
N PHE A 132 16.00 4.86 -4.90
CA PHE A 132 15.45 3.96 -5.90
C PHE A 132 16.53 3.20 -6.68
N ASN A 133 17.68 3.84 -6.94
CA ASN A 133 18.82 3.19 -7.58
C ASN A 133 19.48 2.13 -6.70
N VAL A 134 19.31 2.22 -5.39
CA VAL A 134 19.74 1.21 -4.41
C VAL A 134 18.60 0.31 -3.95
N GLY A 135 17.39 0.49 -4.49
CA GLY A 135 16.24 -0.35 -4.16
C GLY A 135 15.63 -0.08 -2.79
N MET A 136 15.86 1.09 -2.20
CA MET A 136 15.30 1.51 -0.92
C MET A 136 14.41 2.73 -1.06
N TYR A 137 13.41 2.79 -0.22
CA TYR A 137 12.55 3.95 -0.02
C TYR A 137 12.49 4.27 1.48
N ILE A 138 12.73 5.51 1.86
CA ILE A 138 12.75 5.91 3.27
C ILE A 138 11.56 6.83 3.53
N THR A 139 10.73 6.43 4.48
CA THR A 139 9.70 7.29 5.05
C THR A 139 10.17 7.80 6.40
N TRP A 140 10.18 9.10 6.56
CA TRP A 140 10.56 9.76 7.79
C TRP A 140 9.40 9.72 8.77
N VAL A 141 9.66 9.26 9.99
CA VAL A 141 8.67 9.23 11.05
C VAL A 141 9.26 9.84 12.32
N ASP A 142 8.51 10.72 12.96
CA ASP A 142 8.96 11.38 14.20
C ASP A 142 8.88 10.42 15.39
N GLU A 143 7.87 9.53 15.37
CA GLU A 143 7.65 8.53 16.42
C GLU A 143 7.16 7.22 15.80
N TYR A 144 7.55 6.10 16.41
CA TYR A 144 7.01 4.80 16.02
C TYR A 144 5.51 4.73 16.30
N ASN A 145 4.76 4.24 15.33
CA ASN A 145 3.32 4.08 15.43
C ASN A 145 2.94 2.61 15.32
N ASP A 146 2.43 2.06 16.41
CA ASP A 146 1.98 0.67 16.52
C ASP A 146 0.73 0.34 15.70
N LYS A 147 0.05 1.36 15.18
CA LYS A 147 -1.09 1.19 14.26
C LYS A 147 -0.67 0.85 12.84
N VAL A 148 0.60 1.05 12.50
CA VAL A 148 1.16 0.61 11.23
C VAL A 148 1.71 -0.79 11.39
N ILE A 149 1.11 -1.73 10.68
CA ILE A 149 1.46 -3.14 10.73
C ILE A 149 2.22 -3.49 9.45
N ASN A 150 3.40 -4.08 9.60
CA ASN A 150 4.14 -4.60 8.47
C ASN A 150 3.43 -5.80 7.85
N ILE A 151 3.34 -5.83 6.53
CA ILE A 151 2.79 -6.95 5.77
C ILE A 151 3.91 -7.92 5.45
N ASP A 152 3.98 -9.02 6.18
CA ASP A 152 4.95 -10.09 5.92
C ASP A 152 4.61 -10.89 4.67
N TYR A 153 3.32 -11.11 4.43
CA TYR A 153 2.77 -11.85 3.31
C TYR A 153 1.33 -11.39 3.03
N PRO A 154 0.91 -11.29 1.74
CA PRO A 154 1.68 -11.55 0.51
C PRO A 154 2.65 -10.42 0.16
N ARG A 155 3.69 -10.73 -0.64
CA ARG A 155 4.66 -9.74 -1.13
C ARG A 155 4.54 -9.55 -2.63
N GLY A 156 4.65 -8.29 -3.08
CA GLY A 156 4.57 -7.93 -4.50
C GLY A 156 3.18 -8.07 -5.12
N TRP A 157 2.14 -8.17 -4.29
CA TRP A 157 0.76 -8.19 -4.76
C TRP A 157 0.19 -6.77 -4.86
N SER A 158 -0.91 -6.63 -5.61
CA SER A 158 -1.69 -5.40 -5.61
C SER A 158 -2.30 -5.13 -4.23
N ALA A 159 -2.49 -3.85 -3.88
CA ALA A 159 -3.10 -3.48 -2.60
C ALA A 159 -4.49 -4.11 -2.41
N GLY A 160 -5.30 -4.20 -3.49
CA GLY A 160 -6.61 -4.84 -3.47
C GLY A 160 -6.56 -6.32 -3.08
N ASN A 161 -5.74 -7.11 -3.76
CA ASN A 161 -5.61 -8.54 -3.44
C ASN A 161 -4.92 -8.79 -2.10
N THR A 162 -4.00 -7.91 -1.70
CA THR A 162 -3.42 -7.95 -0.37
C THR A 162 -4.48 -7.70 0.71
N ALA A 163 -5.37 -6.72 0.49
CA ALA A 163 -6.49 -6.47 1.41
C ALA A 163 -7.46 -7.66 1.49
N LEU A 164 -7.76 -8.32 0.36
CA LEU A 164 -8.57 -9.55 0.34
C LEU A 164 -7.91 -10.66 1.16
N TYR A 165 -6.62 -10.90 0.95
CA TYR A 165 -5.86 -11.90 1.70
C TYR A 165 -5.88 -11.61 3.21
N LEU A 166 -5.61 -10.36 3.59
CA LEU A 166 -5.60 -9.94 4.99
C LEU A 166 -6.99 -10.01 5.62
N ALA A 167 -8.06 -9.67 4.89
CA ALA A 167 -9.42 -9.83 5.36
C ALA A 167 -9.74 -11.30 5.71
N CYS A 168 -9.37 -12.23 4.83
CA CYS A 168 -9.51 -13.66 5.07
C CYS A 168 -8.67 -14.14 6.27
N LYS A 169 -7.39 -13.71 6.33
CA LYS A 169 -6.49 -14.04 7.44
C LYS A 169 -7.00 -13.52 8.78
N ASN A 170 -7.77 -12.44 8.79
CA ASN A 170 -8.42 -11.85 9.95
C ASN A 170 -9.85 -12.39 10.19
N GLY A 171 -10.18 -13.54 9.65
CA GLY A 171 -11.37 -14.32 10.01
C GLY A 171 -12.64 -14.00 9.24
N ALA A 172 -12.53 -13.40 8.06
CA ALA A 172 -13.70 -13.23 7.19
C ALA A 172 -14.27 -14.59 6.78
N GLU A 173 -15.57 -14.77 6.91
CA GLU A 173 -16.34 -15.90 6.35
C GLU A 173 -17.01 -15.50 5.02
N GLU A 174 -17.35 -14.22 4.88
CA GLU A 174 -17.87 -13.61 3.67
C GLU A 174 -17.11 -12.32 3.36
N VAL A 175 -16.68 -12.14 2.11
CA VAL A 175 -15.97 -10.95 1.63
C VAL A 175 -16.72 -10.33 0.45
N TYR A 176 -17.11 -9.07 0.62
CA TYR A 176 -17.78 -8.28 -0.41
C TYR A 176 -16.75 -7.34 -1.07
N MET A 177 -16.54 -7.51 -2.37
CA MET A 177 -15.53 -6.82 -3.16
C MET A 177 -16.16 -5.65 -3.91
N CYS A 178 -15.92 -4.41 -3.46
CA CYS A 178 -16.46 -3.18 -4.07
C CYS A 178 -15.37 -2.48 -4.88
N GLY A 179 -15.65 -2.09 -6.13
CA GLY A 179 -14.68 -1.40 -6.99
C GLY A 179 -13.51 -2.29 -7.48
N PHE A 180 -13.78 -3.57 -7.72
CA PHE A 180 -12.84 -4.52 -8.34
C PHE A 180 -13.17 -4.71 -9.83
N ASP A 181 -13.22 -3.62 -10.58
CA ASP A 181 -13.74 -3.57 -11.94
C ASP A 181 -12.84 -4.27 -12.97
N GLY A 182 -11.56 -4.34 -12.68
CA GLY A 182 -10.58 -4.74 -13.66
C GLY A 182 -10.19 -3.59 -14.60
N SER A 183 -9.34 -3.88 -15.56
CA SER A 183 -8.84 -2.95 -16.57
C SER A 183 -8.28 -3.71 -17.75
N ASN A 184 -8.19 -3.07 -18.92
CA ASN A 184 -7.52 -3.61 -20.09
C ASN A 184 -6.83 -2.50 -20.90
N TYR A 185 -5.91 -2.85 -21.78
CA TYR A 185 -5.13 -1.89 -22.57
C TYR A 185 -5.94 -1.10 -23.61
N ALA A 186 -7.13 -1.56 -23.97
CA ALA A 186 -7.96 -0.90 -24.98
C ALA A 186 -8.79 0.24 -24.40
N GLU A 187 -8.89 0.33 -23.08
CA GLU A 187 -9.72 1.29 -22.37
C GLU A 187 -8.86 2.25 -21.54
N PRO A 188 -9.39 3.43 -21.20
CA PRO A 188 -8.76 4.30 -20.20
C PRO A 188 -8.60 3.59 -18.85
N ILE A 189 -7.67 4.07 -18.05
CA ILE A 189 -7.46 3.52 -16.71
C ILE A 189 -8.73 3.66 -15.87
N ASN A 190 -9.18 2.53 -15.32
CA ASN A 190 -10.32 2.47 -14.41
C ASN A 190 -9.83 2.63 -12.96
N ASN A 191 -9.83 3.86 -12.48
CA ASN A 191 -9.41 4.20 -11.12
C ASN A 191 -9.99 5.55 -10.71
N ILE A 192 -10.65 5.64 -9.56
CA ILE A 192 -11.27 6.87 -9.04
C ILE A 192 -10.23 7.99 -8.85
N TYR A 193 -8.99 7.64 -8.48
CA TYR A 193 -7.92 8.59 -8.16
C TYR A 193 -7.01 8.92 -9.34
N LYS A 194 -7.33 8.44 -10.56
CA LYS A 194 -6.54 8.75 -11.75
C LYS A 194 -6.32 10.26 -11.91
N GLY A 195 -5.11 10.65 -12.27
CA GLY A 195 -4.71 12.05 -12.42
C GLY A 195 -4.40 12.77 -11.11
N SER A 196 -4.57 12.12 -9.95
CA SER A 196 -4.15 12.67 -8.67
C SER A 196 -2.72 12.26 -8.31
N GLU A 197 -2.18 12.84 -7.23
CA GLU A 197 -0.83 12.49 -6.74
C GLU A 197 -0.70 10.99 -6.48
N ASN A 198 0.46 10.43 -6.85
CA ASN A 198 0.80 9.00 -6.77
C ASN A 198 -0.07 8.07 -7.65
N TYR A 199 -0.84 8.62 -8.59
CA TYR A 199 -1.60 7.86 -9.58
C TYR A 199 -1.23 8.24 -11.00
N LEU A 200 -1.52 7.35 -11.95
CA LEU A 200 -1.30 7.61 -13.37
C LEU A 200 -2.20 8.76 -13.85
N PRO A 201 -1.76 9.54 -14.86
CA PRO A 201 -2.58 10.55 -15.51
C PRO A 201 -3.95 10.00 -15.95
N ALA A 202 -4.97 10.85 -15.93
CA ALA A 202 -6.36 10.42 -16.20
C ALA A 202 -6.57 9.90 -17.63
N ASP A 203 -5.73 10.31 -18.56
CA ASP A 203 -5.71 9.89 -19.98
C ASP A 203 -4.84 8.65 -20.23
N SER A 204 -4.25 8.08 -19.17
CA SER A 204 -3.45 6.85 -19.28
C SER A 204 -4.32 5.69 -19.75
N ARG A 205 -3.72 4.80 -20.52
CA ARG A 205 -4.35 3.52 -20.87
C ARG A 205 -4.41 2.62 -19.64
N GLY A 206 -5.42 1.79 -19.60
CA GLY A 206 -5.52 0.71 -18.63
C GLY A 206 -4.37 -0.29 -18.76
N TYR A 207 -4.26 -1.20 -17.83
CA TYR A 207 -3.25 -2.26 -17.85
C TYR A 207 -3.89 -3.63 -17.74
N ASN A 208 -3.12 -4.66 -18.07
CA ASN A 208 -3.58 -6.03 -17.99
C ASN A 208 -3.69 -6.47 -16.53
N THR A 209 -4.88 -6.89 -16.15
CA THR A 209 -5.18 -7.34 -14.77
C THR A 209 -4.93 -8.82 -14.52
N ILE A 210 -4.34 -9.55 -15.47
CA ILE A 210 -4.14 -11.01 -15.35
C ILE A 210 -3.39 -11.40 -14.08
N ASN A 211 -2.44 -10.57 -13.63
CA ASN A 211 -1.72 -10.80 -12.38
C ASN A 211 -2.65 -10.66 -11.17
N TRP A 212 -3.60 -9.72 -11.21
CA TRP A 212 -4.57 -9.53 -10.15
C TRP A 212 -5.55 -10.70 -10.08
N ASP A 213 -6.01 -11.17 -11.23
CA ASP A 213 -6.87 -12.36 -11.32
C ASP A 213 -6.15 -13.60 -10.78
N ASN A 214 -4.86 -13.77 -11.10
CA ASN A 214 -4.06 -14.85 -10.56
C ASN A 214 -3.85 -14.74 -9.05
N GLN A 215 -3.60 -13.53 -8.53
CA GLN A 215 -3.50 -13.28 -7.09
C GLN A 215 -4.83 -13.61 -6.39
N PHE A 216 -5.97 -13.22 -6.96
CA PHE A 216 -7.28 -13.55 -6.40
C PHE A 216 -7.52 -15.06 -6.36
N LYS A 217 -7.16 -15.80 -7.42
CA LYS A 217 -7.22 -17.27 -7.41
C LYS A 217 -6.38 -17.89 -6.30
N LEU A 218 -5.22 -17.28 -5.98
CA LEU A 218 -4.41 -17.72 -4.83
C LEU A 218 -5.12 -17.46 -3.50
N VAL A 219 -5.78 -16.31 -3.34
CA VAL A 219 -6.60 -16.04 -2.15
C VAL A 219 -7.70 -17.10 -2.00
N GLN A 220 -8.44 -17.38 -3.07
CA GLN A 220 -9.49 -18.41 -3.04
C GLN A 220 -8.96 -19.81 -2.71
N ARG A 221 -7.78 -20.16 -3.23
CA ARG A 221 -7.11 -21.43 -2.93
C ARG A 221 -6.72 -21.55 -1.46
N ASP A 222 -6.15 -20.47 -0.91
CA ASP A 222 -5.63 -20.45 0.47
C ASP A 222 -6.77 -20.36 1.51
N PHE A 223 -7.93 -19.82 1.11
CA PHE A 223 -9.13 -19.67 1.95
C PHE A 223 -10.37 -20.29 1.31
N PRO A 224 -10.41 -21.64 1.13
CA PRO A 224 -11.46 -22.31 0.37
C PRO A 224 -12.85 -22.27 1.03
N ASN A 225 -12.92 -21.92 2.31
CA ASN A 225 -14.19 -21.83 3.05
C ASN A 225 -14.77 -20.39 3.08
N VAL A 226 -14.03 -19.39 2.58
CA VAL A 226 -14.50 -18.00 2.50
C VAL A 226 -15.32 -17.81 1.23
N LYS A 227 -16.47 -17.17 1.38
CA LYS A 227 -17.31 -16.80 0.24
C LYS A 227 -16.94 -15.40 -0.23
N PHE A 228 -16.71 -15.25 -1.53
CA PHE A 228 -16.39 -13.97 -2.17
C PHE A 228 -17.55 -13.55 -3.06
N PHE A 229 -17.94 -12.27 -2.95
CA PHE A 229 -18.98 -11.66 -3.73
C PHE A 229 -18.46 -10.38 -4.38
N LYS A 230 -18.41 -10.35 -5.71
CA LYS A 230 -18.06 -9.14 -6.46
C LYS A 230 -19.30 -8.29 -6.63
N VAL A 231 -19.33 -7.14 -6.00
CA VAL A 231 -20.46 -6.21 -6.07
C VAL A 231 -20.52 -5.57 -7.45
N GLY A 232 -21.71 -5.53 -8.01
CA GLY A 232 -21.96 -5.15 -9.41
C GLY A 232 -22.00 -6.33 -10.39
N THR A 233 -21.51 -7.51 -9.98
CA THR A 233 -21.53 -8.75 -10.79
C THR A 233 -22.35 -9.85 -10.11
N ASP A 234 -21.95 -10.24 -8.90
CA ASP A 234 -22.59 -11.35 -8.16
C ASP A 234 -23.80 -10.89 -7.36
N LEU A 235 -23.78 -9.63 -6.93
CA LEU A 235 -24.89 -8.97 -6.23
C LEU A 235 -24.85 -7.45 -6.49
N THR A 236 -25.98 -6.80 -6.33
CA THR A 236 -26.12 -5.35 -6.42
C THR A 236 -25.70 -4.65 -5.13
N TYR A 237 -25.45 -3.34 -5.18
CA TYR A 237 -25.22 -2.53 -3.98
C TYR A 237 -26.45 -2.48 -3.05
N GLU A 238 -27.68 -2.56 -3.57
CA GLU A 238 -28.88 -2.63 -2.75
C GLU A 238 -28.99 -3.95 -1.98
N GLU A 239 -28.66 -5.06 -2.62
CA GLU A 239 -28.59 -6.37 -1.93
C GLU A 239 -27.46 -6.37 -0.88
N LEU A 240 -26.29 -5.78 -1.18
CA LEU A 240 -25.23 -5.63 -0.21
C LEU A 240 -25.70 -4.82 1.01
N LYS A 241 -26.35 -3.65 0.80
CA LYS A 241 -26.88 -2.82 1.89
C LYS A 241 -27.81 -3.61 2.82
N ASN A 242 -28.63 -4.49 2.26
CA ASN A 242 -29.52 -5.34 3.07
C ASN A 242 -28.77 -6.41 3.84
N ASN A 243 -27.62 -6.85 3.34
CA ASN A 243 -26.79 -7.87 3.97
C ASN A 243 -25.88 -7.34 5.08
N ILE A 244 -25.61 -6.03 5.13
CA ILE A 244 -24.65 -5.40 6.06
C ILE A 244 -25.30 -4.46 7.09
N ARG A 245 -26.63 -4.32 7.07
CA ARG A 245 -27.42 -3.55 8.05
C ARG A 245 -27.69 -4.31 9.34
#